data_8f6ced923932d6b1d271f9f18260031d
#
_entry.id   8f6ced923932d6b1d271f9f18260031d
#
_cell.length_a   1.000
_cell.length_b   1.000
_cell.length_c   1.000
_cell.angle_alpha   90.00
_cell.angle_beta   90.00
_cell.angle_gamma   90.00
#
_symmetry.space_group_name_H-M   'P 1'
#
loop_
_entity.id
_entity.type
_entity.pdbx_description
1 polymer ?
#
loop_
_entity_poly.entity_id
_entity_poly.type
_entity_poly.pdbx_seq_one_letter_code
_entity_poly.pdbx_strand_id
1 'polypeptide(L)'
;LTELVGKRCQLFGDTTQTYRLGAALKDVRYNDFQQARSSYTFLYKLDWYDIGLELCLRVRANQDHDFIRRLKADSEKQFRIGNVYISEVRSFKDIRRNFQQSWSNDLRNYVMGMGFLLLNIFLGLLGTFWFRTQQRRSEIALHKAHGASDMSIFVRLISEGLLLLLLITPIAFIIDYNLASMELNSWRNGTTLEWGRLLLCAAVSLVLIGLMITIGIGIPARKAMKVQPAEALHDE
;
A
#
# COMPACT_ATOMS: atom_id res chain seq x y z
N LEU A 1 30.39 -2.33 -17.47
CA LEU A 1 30.75 -1.55 -16.24
C LEU A 1 32.15 -1.88 -15.73
N THR A 2 32.60 -3.12 -15.83
CA THR A 2 33.95 -3.54 -15.41
C THR A 2 35.08 -2.87 -16.20
N GLU A 3 34.85 -2.49 -17.47
CA GLU A 3 35.82 -1.76 -18.31
C GLU A 3 36.08 -0.32 -17.85
N LEU A 4 35.23 0.21 -16.98
CA LEU A 4 35.34 1.57 -16.43
C LEU A 4 36.16 1.61 -15.13
N VAL A 5 36.45 0.46 -14.53
CA VAL A 5 37.23 0.39 -13.27
C VAL A 5 38.64 0.89 -13.54
N GLY A 6 39.13 1.78 -12.71
CA GLY A 6 40.43 2.44 -12.84
C GLY A 6 40.43 3.75 -13.63
N LYS A 7 39.38 4.06 -14.39
CA LYS A 7 39.28 5.33 -15.13
C LYS A 7 38.97 6.49 -14.16
N ARG A 8 39.40 7.68 -14.57
CA ARG A 8 39.13 8.91 -13.85
C ARG A 8 37.79 9.48 -14.28
N CYS A 9 36.99 9.94 -13.34
CA CYS A 9 35.71 10.60 -13.58
C CYS A 9 35.60 11.89 -12.76
N GLN A 10 34.84 12.83 -13.25
CA GLN A 10 34.42 14.02 -12.52
C GLN A 10 32.94 13.92 -12.20
N LEU A 11 32.55 14.40 -11.05
CA LEU A 11 31.14 14.44 -10.66
C LEU A 11 30.45 15.64 -11.29
N PHE A 12 29.19 15.46 -11.60
CA PHE A 12 28.36 16.50 -12.19
C PHE A 12 28.31 17.72 -11.25
N GLY A 13 28.88 18.85 -11.71
CA GLY A 13 28.92 20.11 -10.98
C GLY A 13 30.22 20.42 -10.25
N ASP A 14 31.12 19.46 -10.03
CA ASP A 14 32.44 19.72 -9.43
C ASP A 14 33.55 19.31 -10.39
N THR A 15 34.12 20.30 -11.10
CA THR A 15 35.24 20.11 -12.01
C THR A 15 36.60 20.17 -11.32
N THR A 16 36.64 20.51 -10.04
CA THR A 16 37.88 20.71 -9.29
C THR A 16 38.44 19.39 -8.76
N GLN A 17 37.59 18.39 -8.56
CA GLN A 17 38.02 17.10 -8.01
C GLN A 17 37.86 15.99 -9.04
N THR A 18 38.91 15.18 -9.14
CA THR A 18 38.93 14.01 -10.02
C THR A 18 38.91 12.75 -9.17
N TYR A 19 37.91 11.91 -9.40
CA TYR A 19 37.74 10.64 -8.71
C TYR A 19 38.20 9.47 -9.59
N ARG A 20 38.68 8.43 -8.98
CA ARG A 20 39.04 7.18 -9.67
C ARG A 20 38.00 6.10 -9.33
N LEU A 21 37.44 5.46 -10.35
CA LEU A 21 36.52 4.35 -10.17
C LEU A 21 37.26 3.15 -9.58
N GLY A 22 36.99 2.84 -8.32
CA GLY A 22 37.65 1.75 -7.60
C GLY A 22 37.07 0.37 -7.89
N ALA A 23 35.74 0.28 -8.00
CA ALA A 23 35.04 -0.97 -8.25
C ALA A 23 33.67 -0.72 -8.90
N ALA A 24 33.15 -1.74 -9.58
CA ALA A 24 31.78 -1.78 -10.09
C ALA A 24 31.00 -2.88 -9.36
N LEU A 25 29.86 -2.51 -8.80
CA LEU A 25 28.96 -3.44 -8.12
C LEU A 25 27.87 -3.89 -9.09
N LYS A 26 27.50 -5.16 -9.06
CA LYS A 26 26.56 -5.74 -10.02
C LYS A 26 25.11 -5.33 -9.73
N ASP A 27 24.67 -5.51 -8.51
CA ASP A 27 23.29 -5.25 -8.09
C ASP A 27 23.31 -4.56 -6.73
N VAL A 28 22.97 -3.28 -6.70
CA VAL A 28 22.91 -2.52 -5.47
C VAL A 28 21.47 -2.15 -5.19
N ARG A 29 21.01 -2.48 -3.98
CA ARG A 29 19.75 -1.98 -3.44
C ARG A 29 20.05 -0.98 -2.35
N TYR A 30 19.56 0.23 -2.51
CA TYR A 30 19.71 1.26 -1.48
C TYR A 30 18.72 1.04 -0.32
N ASN A 31 17.52 0.55 -0.64
CA ASN A 31 16.53 0.17 0.35
C ASN A 31 15.74 -1.07 -0.10
N ASP A 32 14.94 -1.65 0.80
CA ASP A 32 14.19 -2.87 0.55
C ASP A 32 13.11 -2.74 -0.54
N PHE A 33 12.67 -1.51 -0.83
CA PHE A 33 11.54 -1.23 -1.73
C PHE A 33 11.99 -0.81 -3.13
N GLN A 34 13.28 -0.50 -3.32
CA GLN A 34 13.80 -0.12 -4.63
C GLN A 34 14.19 -1.35 -5.45
N GLN A 35 13.92 -1.23 -6.76
CA GLN A 35 14.37 -2.26 -7.70
C GLN A 35 15.90 -2.25 -7.81
N ALA A 36 16.48 -3.44 -7.97
CA ALA A 36 17.94 -3.63 -8.10
C ALA A 36 18.58 -2.97 -9.36
N ARG A 37 17.78 -2.30 -10.19
CA ARG A 37 18.22 -1.64 -11.43
C ARG A 37 18.61 -0.17 -11.25
N SER A 38 18.46 0.38 -10.06
CA SER A 38 18.85 1.76 -9.81
C SER A 38 20.37 1.89 -9.81
N SER A 39 20.90 2.80 -10.60
CA SER A 39 22.34 3.10 -10.66
C SER A 39 22.71 4.01 -9.49
N TYR A 40 23.59 3.56 -8.62
CA TYR A 40 24.12 4.35 -7.52
C TYR A 40 25.63 4.52 -7.66
N THR A 41 26.10 5.67 -7.26
CA THR A 41 27.52 5.96 -7.16
C THR A 41 27.85 6.22 -5.69
N PHE A 42 28.73 5.42 -5.14
CA PHE A 42 29.24 5.62 -3.79
C PHE A 42 30.57 6.33 -3.88
N LEU A 43 30.67 7.45 -3.17
CA LEU A 43 31.87 8.21 -3.01
C LEU A 43 32.54 7.80 -1.71
N TYR A 44 33.79 7.37 -1.82
CA TYR A 44 34.63 7.15 -0.67
C TYR A 44 35.50 8.40 -0.47
N LYS A 45 35.13 9.22 0.51
CA LYS A 45 35.92 10.37 0.93
C LYS A 45 36.21 10.20 2.42
N LEU A 46 37.47 10.10 2.76
CA LEU A 46 37.92 10.04 4.14
C LEU A 46 38.17 11.47 4.63
N ASP A 47 37.13 12.22 4.89
CA ASP A 47 37.24 13.49 5.59
C ASP A 47 36.97 13.28 7.07
N TRP A 48 37.99 13.55 7.87
CA TRP A 48 37.97 13.35 9.33
C TRP A 48 36.99 14.25 10.08
N TYR A 49 36.36 15.20 9.42
CA TYR A 49 35.63 16.27 10.08
C TYR A 49 34.11 16.05 10.18
N ASP A 50 33.52 15.21 9.35
CA ASP A 50 32.07 15.25 9.24
C ASP A 50 31.32 13.99 9.69
N ILE A 51 31.97 12.84 9.90
CA ILE A 51 31.22 11.61 10.06
C ILE A 51 31.89 10.69 11.07
N GLY A 52 31.15 10.31 12.10
CA GLY A 52 31.52 9.18 12.95
C GLY A 52 31.82 7.95 12.12
N LEU A 53 32.89 7.26 12.44
CA LEU A 53 33.31 6.06 11.72
C LEU A 53 32.26 4.95 11.96
N GLU A 54 31.57 4.53 10.92
CA GLU A 54 30.64 3.40 11.00
C GLU A 54 31.37 2.10 10.63
N LEU A 55 31.42 1.17 11.58
CA LEU A 55 32.01 -0.14 11.39
C LEU A 55 30.91 -1.20 11.28
N CYS A 56 30.79 -1.81 10.12
CA CYS A 56 29.86 -2.91 9.87
C CYS A 56 30.52 -4.26 10.14
N LEU A 57 30.00 -5.01 11.11
CA LEU A 57 30.51 -6.31 11.49
C LEU A 57 29.52 -7.42 11.14
N ARG A 58 30.00 -8.50 10.52
CA ARG A 58 29.19 -9.70 10.30
C ARG A 58 29.43 -10.70 11.45
N VAL A 59 28.38 -11.00 12.17
CA VAL A 59 28.39 -11.93 13.30
C VAL A 59 27.81 -13.28 12.86
N ARG A 60 28.14 -14.36 13.57
CA ARG A 60 27.57 -15.69 13.36
C ARG A 60 26.06 -15.65 13.61
N ALA A 61 25.32 -16.46 12.86
CA ALA A 61 23.85 -16.51 13.01
C ALA A 61 23.43 -16.79 14.46
N ASN A 62 22.40 -16.09 14.91
CA ASN A 62 21.81 -16.19 16.26
C ASN A 62 22.70 -15.79 17.44
N GLN A 63 23.81 -15.10 17.22
CA GLN A 63 24.69 -14.60 18.28
C GLN A 63 24.67 -13.06 18.41
N ASP A 64 23.78 -12.38 17.73
CA ASP A 64 23.75 -10.91 17.67
C ASP A 64 23.65 -10.28 19.07
N HIS A 65 22.72 -10.75 19.90
CA HIS A 65 22.49 -10.20 21.23
C HIS A 65 23.70 -10.41 22.17
N ASP A 66 24.28 -11.59 22.15
CA ASP A 66 25.44 -11.89 22.98
C ASP A 66 26.68 -11.11 22.53
N PHE A 67 26.86 -10.98 21.22
CA PHE A 67 27.94 -10.17 20.67
C PHE A 67 27.80 -8.69 21.04
N ILE A 68 26.62 -8.11 20.85
CA ILE A 68 26.34 -6.70 21.19
C ILE A 68 26.58 -6.45 22.67
N ARG A 69 26.12 -7.37 23.53
CA ARG A 69 26.32 -7.25 24.99
C ARG A 69 27.80 -7.28 25.37
N ARG A 70 28.57 -8.21 24.82
CA ARG A 70 30.03 -8.31 25.05
C ARG A 70 30.77 -7.10 24.52
N LEU A 71 30.46 -6.69 23.27
CA LEU A 71 31.09 -5.54 22.64
C LEU A 71 30.84 -4.25 23.43
N LYS A 72 29.64 -4.05 23.95
CA LYS A 72 29.33 -2.91 24.82
C LYS A 72 30.11 -2.95 26.11
N ALA A 73 30.20 -4.10 26.79
CA ALA A 73 30.94 -4.25 28.02
C ALA A 73 32.46 -4.04 27.84
N ASP A 74 33.01 -4.51 26.70
CA ASP A 74 34.41 -4.34 26.36
C ASP A 74 34.74 -2.95 25.85
N SER A 75 33.77 -2.27 25.20
CA SER A 75 33.97 -0.94 24.64
C SER A 75 34.26 0.11 25.72
N GLU A 76 33.61 0.00 26.85
CA GLU A 76 33.86 0.91 27.97
C GLU A 76 35.27 0.77 28.55
N LYS A 77 35.87 -0.41 28.44
CA LYS A 77 37.18 -0.73 29.01
C LYS A 77 38.33 -0.58 28.03
N GLN A 78 38.16 -0.99 26.77
CA GLN A 78 39.25 -1.15 25.82
C GLN A 78 39.24 -0.15 24.65
N PHE A 79 38.08 0.39 24.28
CA PHE A 79 37.92 1.23 23.07
C PHE A 79 37.80 2.73 23.35
N ARG A 80 38.08 3.15 24.59
CA ARG A 80 38.13 4.58 24.92
C ARG A 80 39.56 5.10 24.82
N ILE A 81 39.88 5.67 23.65
CA ILE A 81 41.20 6.24 23.36
C ILE A 81 41.03 7.75 23.13
N GLY A 82 41.38 8.55 24.13
CA GLY A 82 41.18 10.00 24.06
C GLY A 82 39.70 10.35 23.93
N ASN A 83 39.36 11.08 22.87
CA ASN A 83 37.98 11.47 22.55
C ASN A 83 37.26 10.46 21.62
N VAL A 84 37.90 9.35 21.25
CA VAL A 84 37.30 8.32 20.41
C VAL A 84 36.64 7.29 21.30
N TYR A 85 35.37 7.07 21.08
CA TYR A 85 34.57 6.08 21.81
C TYR A 85 33.47 5.50 20.90
N ILE A 86 32.98 4.33 21.23
CA ILE A 86 31.86 3.73 20.54
C ILE A 86 30.58 4.40 21.02
N SER A 87 30.00 5.24 20.18
CA SER A 87 28.77 5.98 20.49
C SER A 87 27.58 5.03 20.59
N GLU A 88 27.45 4.11 19.63
CA GLU A 88 26.29 3.21 19.60
C GLU A 88 26.62 1.90 18.86
N VAL A 89 26.03 0.82 19.36
CA VAL A 89 26.06 -0.51 18.70
C VAL A 89 24.64 -0.94 18.45
N ARG A 90 24.29 -1.06 17.17
CA ARG A 90 22.94 -1.48 16.73
C ARG A 90 23.02 -2.74 15.87
N SER A 91 22.01 -3.59 15.99
CA SER A 91 21.78 -4.65 15.03
C SER A 91 21.20 -4.08 13.73
N PHE A 92 21.65 -4.58 12.57
CA PHE A 92 20.99 -4.23 11.31
C PHE A 92 19.50 -4.59 11.28
N LYS A 93 19.10 -5.61 12.02
CA LYS A 93 17.69 -5.98 12.18
C LYS A 93 16.90 -4.88 12.87
N ASP A 94 17.46 -4.24 13.88
CA ASP A 94 16.80 -3.13 14.61
C ASP A 94 16.78 -1.85 13.76
N ILE A 95 17.89 -1.54 13.08
CA ILE A 95 17.96 -0.41 12.13
C ILE A 95 16.88 -0.58 11.04
N ARG A 96 16.81 -1.76 10.44
CA ARG A 96 15.81 -2.08 9.42
C ARG A 96 14.39 -1.97 9.96
N ARG A 97 14.13 -2.51 11.16
CA ARG A 97 12.82 -2.43 11.82
C ARG A 97 12.40 -0.97 12.06
N ASN A 98 13.31 -0.16 12.57
CA ASN A 98 13.04 1.26 12.84
C ASN A 98 12.78 2.03 11.54
N PHE A 99 13.57 1.75 10.49
CA PHE A 99 13.36 2.34 9.18
C PHE A 99 11.99 1.94 8.58
N GLN A 100 11.62 0.66 8.70
CA GLN A 100 10.34 0.16 8.20
C GLN A 100 9.15 0.57 9.07
N GLN A 101 9.36 0.97 10.32
CA GLN A 101 8.27 1.32 11.24
C GLN A 101 7.49 2.54 10.78
N SER A 102 8.16 3.55 10.20
CA SER A 102 7.49 4.72 9.62
C SER A 102 6.52 4.30 8.51
N TRP A 103 7.02 3.50 7.56
CA TRP A 103 6.19 2.99 6.45
C TRP A 103 5.03 2.12 6.92
N SER A 104 5.27 1.29 7.93
CA SER A 104 4.23 0.45 8.53
C SER A 104 3.15 1.28 9.22
N ASN A 105 3.52 2.38 9.88
CA ASN A 105 2.59 3.30 10.50
C ASN A 105 1.75 4.03 9.44
N ASP A 106 2.39 4.50 8.37
CA ASP A 106 1.70 5.17 7.28
C ASP A 106 0.71 4.23 6.60
N LEU A 107 1.13 3.00 6.30
CA LEU A 107 0.24 1.98 5.75
C LEU A 107 -0.97 1.71 6.66
N ARG A 108 -0.75 1.60 7.97
CA ARG A 108 -1.83 1.41 8.94
C ARG A 108 -2.80 2.59 8.94
N ASN A 109 -2.29 3.82 8.87
CA ASN A 109 -3.12 5.03 8.80
C ASN A 109 -3.96 5.06 7.52
N TYR A 110 -3.36 4.72 6.36
CA TYR A 110 -4.10 4.59 5.10
C TYR A 110 -5.19 3.51 5.19
N VAL A 111 -4.89 2.33 5.71
CA VAL A 111 -5.87 1.24 5.87
C VAL A 111 -7.02 1.67 6.79
N MET A 112 -6.73 2.36 7.90
CA MET A 112 -7.78 2.89 8.78
C MET A 112 -8.65 3.94 8.09
N GLY A 113 -8.03 4.90 7.38
CA GLY A 113 -8.75 5.92 6.62
C GLY A 113 -9.63 5.32 5.52
N MET A 114 -9.09 4.39 4.74
CA MET A 114 -9.84 3.67 3.70
C MET A 114 -10.99 2.84 4.30
N GLY A 115 -10.75 2.16 5.42
CA GLY A 115 -11.79 1.40 6.12
C GLY A 115 -12.94 2.28 6.58
N PHE A 116 -12.63 3.46 7.12
CA PHE A 116 -13.63 4.44 7.50
C PHE A 116 -14.44 4.95 6.29
N LEU A 117 -13.78 5.26 5.17
CA LEU A 117 -14.46 5.68 3.95
C LEU A 117 -15.36 4.58 3.39
N LEU A 118 -14.87 3.33 3.35
CA LEU A 118 -15.69 2.18 2.92
C LEU A 118 -16.92 1.98 3.79
N LEU A 119 -16.77 2.13 5.11
CA LEU A 119 -17.90 2.05 6.04
C LEU A 119 -18.94 3.16 5.77
N ASN A 120 -18.51 4.40 5.52
CA ASN A 120 -19.42 5.49 5.17
C ASN A 120 -20.15 5.23 3.84
N ILE A 121 -19.44 4.76 2.83
CA ILE A 121 -20.04 4.37 1.54
C ILE A 121 -21.08 3.27 1.76
N PHE A 122 -20.74 2.24 2.55
CA PHE A 122 -21.64 1.14 2.84
C PHE A 122 -22.93 1.61 3.55
N LEU A 123 -22.81 2.48 4.55
CA LEU A 123 -23.97 3.04 5.25
C LEU A 123 -24.83 3.89 4.31
N GLY A 124 -24.20 4.68 3.44
CA GLY A 124 -24.90 5.46 2.41
C GLY A 124 -25.66 4.57 1.42
N LEU A 125 -25.04 3.50 0.97
CA LEU A 125 -25.69 2.51 0.10
C LEU A 125 -26.84 1.82 0.81
N LEU A 126 -26.67 1.37 2.05
CA LEU A 126 -27.75 0.79 2.85
C LEU A 126 -28.95 1.72 2.96
N GLY A 127 -28.72 2.99 3.32
CA GLY A 127 -29.78 3.99 3.42
C GLY A 127 -30.51 4.21 2.10
N THR A 128 -29.77 4.39 1.02
CA THR A 128 -30.33 4.64 -0.32
C THR A 128 -31.13 3.44 -0.82
N PHE A 129 -30.61 2.23 -0.68
CA PHE A 129 -31.33 1.03 -1.12
C PHE A 129 -32.52 0.69 -0.21
N TRP A 130 -32.41 0.96 1.08
CA TRP A 130 -33.54 0.84 1.98
C TRP A 130 -34.69 1.73 1.55
N PHE A 131 -34.42 3.01 1.29
CA PHE A 131 -35.43 3.98 0.87
C PHE A 131 -36.04 3.62 -0.50
N ARG A 132 -35.20 3.27 -1.50
CA ARG A 132 -35.66 2.82 -2.83
C ARG A 132 -36.53 1.57 -2.75
N THR A 133 -36.16 0.60 -1.91
CA THR A 133 -36.94 -0.63 -1.75
C THR A 133 -38.32 -0.34 -1.10
N GLN A 134 -38.37 0.59 -0.17
CA GLN A 134 -39.64 1.01 0.41
C GLN A 134 -40.55 1.69 -0.61
N GLN A 135 -40.00 2.60 -1.45
CA GLN A 135 -40.76 3.25 -2.50
C GLN A 135 -41.30 2.29 -3.57
N ARG A 136 -40.57 1.20 -3.86
CA ARG A 136 -40.96 0.18 -4.86
C ARG A 136 -41.74 -0.99 -4.25
N ARG A 137 -42.25 -0.85 -3.03
CA ARG A 137 -42.93 -1.95 -2.32
C ARG A 137 -44.18 -2.43 -3.06
N SER A 138 -44.99 -1.50 -3.56
CA SER A 138 -46.19 -1.80 -4.36
C SER A 138 -45.84 -2.48 -5.70
N GLU A 139 -44.77 -2.03 -6.38
CA GLU A 139 -44.27 -2.64 -7.60
C GLU A 139 -43.80 -4.08 -7.38
N ILE A 140 -43.08 -4.33 -6.28
CA ILE A 140 -42.61 -5.65 -5.87
C ILE A 140 -43.81 -6.57 -5.57
N ALA A 141 -44.83 -6.05 -4.87
CA ALA A 141 -46.07 -6.77 -4.57
C ALA A 141 -46.85 -7.13 -5.85
N LEU A 142 -46.91 -6.22 -6.81
CA LEU A 142 -47.55 -6.44 -8.11
C LEU A 142 -46.83 -7.54 -8.89
N HIS A 143 -45.49 -7.51 -8.94
CA HIS A 143 -44.72 -8.57 -9.59
C HIS A 143 -44.94 -9.95 -8.94
N LYS A 144 -45.07 -10.00 -7.62
CA LYS A 144 -45.42 -11.23 -6.90
C LYS A 144 -46.83 -11.73 -7.21
N ALA A 145 -47.80 -10.82 -7.30
CA ALA A 145 -49.17 -11.15 -7.68
C ALA A 145 -49.25 -11.75 -9.09
N HIS A 146 -48.33 -11.38 -9.99
CA HIS A 146 -48.18 -11.97 -11.32
C HIS A 146 -47.31 -13.25 -11.37
N GLY A 147 -46.94 -13.79 -10.20
CA GLY A 147 -46.23 -15.07 -10.10
C GLY A 147 -44.71 -14.99 -10.17
N ALA A 148 -44.12 -13.80 -10.02
CA ALA A 148 -42.66 -13.69 -9.95
C ALA A 148 -42.12 -14.31 -8.66
N SER A 149 -41.06 -15.12 -8.81
CA SER A 149 -40.39 -15.71 -7.64
C SER A 149 -39.56 -14.68 -6.88
N ASP A 150 -39.41 -14.85 -5.56
CA ASP A 150 -38.59 -13.99 -4.73
C ASP A 150 -37.15 -13.88 -5.24
N MET A 151 -36.62 -14.98 -5.76
CA MET A 151 -35.27 -15.00 -6.32
C MET A 151 -35.14 -14.17 -7.61
N SER A 152 -36.15 -14.15 -8.45
CA SER A 152 -36.15 -13.33 -9.68
C SER A 152 -36.14 -11.84 -9.35
N ILE A 153 -36.94 -11.42 -8.37
CA ILE A 153 -36.98 -10.03 -7.90
C ILE A 153 -35.63 -9.64 -7.26
N PHE A 154 -35.08 -10.52 -6.44
CA PHE A 154 -33.80 -10.31 -5.78
C PHE A 154 -32.64 -10.13 -6.78
N VAL A 155 -32.55 -11.02 -7.76
CA VAL A 155 -31.53 -10.96 -8.81
C VAL A 155 -31.69 -9.66 -9.64
N ARG A 156 -32.92 -9.26 -9.96
CA ARG A 156 -33.17 -8.02 -10.69
C ARG A 156 -32.68 -6.79 -9.93
N LEU A 157 -32.96 -6.69 -8.63
CA LEU A 157 -32.52 -5.56 -7.80
C LEU A 157 -30.99 -5.51 -7.67
N ILE A 158 -30.33 -6.65 -7.49
CA ILE A 158 -28.86 -6.72 -7.43
C ILE A 158 -28.25 -6.38 -8.79
N SER A 159 -28.82 -6.89 -9.88
CA SER A 159 -28.30 -6.63 -11.22
C SER A 159 -28.36 -5.14 -11.59
N GLU A 160 -29.40 -4.41 -11.17
CA GLU A 160 -29.46 -2.95 -11.33
C GLU A 160 -28.28 -2.26 -10.62
N GLY A 161 -27.96 -2.66 -9.38
CA GLY A 161 -26.84 -2.10 -8.63
C GLY A 161 -25.48 -2.45 -9.24
N LEU A 162 -25.28 -3.69 -9.65
CA LEU A 162 -24.05 -4.15 -10.29
C LEU A 162 -23.86 -3.53 -11.69
N LEU A 163 -24.93 -3.30 -12.44
CA LEU A 163 -24.86 -2.64 -13.73
C LEU A 163 -24.39 -1.18 -13.59
N LEU A 164 -24.88 -0.46 -12.60
CA LEU A 164 -24.40 0.88 -12.29
C LEU A 164 -22.91 0.88 -11.92
N LEU A 165 -22.47 -0.08 -11.11
CA LEU A 165 -21.06 -0.26 -10.76
C LEU A 165 -20.22 -0.46 -12.04
N LEU A 166 -20.65 -1.37 -12.91
CA LEU A 166 -19.93 -1.68 -14.15
C LEU A 166 -19.85 -0.47 -15.10
N LEU A 167 -20.89 0.35 -15.13
CA LEU A 167 -20.94 1.55 -15.97
C LEU A 167 -19.98 2.64 -15.47
N ILE A 168 -19.81 2.78 -14.15
CA ILE A 168 -18.91 3.79 -13.53
C ILE A 168 -17.46 3.32 -13.53
N THR A 169 -17.21 2.02 -13.52
CA THR A 169 -15.87 1.43 -13.43
C THR A 169 -14.84 1.98 -14.42
N PRO A 170 -15.14 2.15 -15.73
CA PRO A 170 -14.17 2.68 -16.69
C PRO A 170 -13.71 4.10 -16.35
N ILE A 171 -14.64 4.95 -15.89
CA ILE A 171 -14.35 6.33 -15.52
C ILE A 171 -13.46 6.35 -14.27
N ALA A 172 -13.83 5.56 -13.26
CA ALA A 172 -13.05 5.42 -12.04
C ALA A 172 -11.63 4.90 -12.33
N PHE A 173 -11.51 3.91 -13.23
CA PHE A 173 -10.21 3.35 -13.60
C PHE A 173 -9.30 4.37 -14.32
N ILE A 174 -9.85 5.23 -15.18
CA ILE A 174 -9.09 6.29 -15.83
C ILE A 174 -8.57 7.30 -14.81
N ILE A 175 -9.39 7.68 -13.85
CA ILE A 175 -9.00 8.60 -12.78
C ILE A 175 -7.90 7.96 -11.90
N ASP A 176 -8.09 6.72 -11.49
CA ASP A 176 -7.14 5.98 -10.65
C ASP A 176 -5.78 5.81 -11.35
N TYR A 177 -5.79 5.47 -12.65
CA TYR A 177 -4.58 5.39 -13.45
C TYR A 177 -3.82 6.72 -13.49
N ASN A 178 -4.52 7.84 -13.71
CA ASN A 178 -3.87 9.15 -13.75
C ASN A 178 -3.27 9.53 -12.38
N LEU A 179 -4.02 9.35 -11.30
CA LEU A 179 -3.54 9.62 -9.95
C LEU A 179 -2.34 8.73 -9.60
N ALA A 180 -2.45 7.42 -9.86
CA ALA A 180 -1.37 6.48 -9.60
C ALA A 180 -0.11 6.79 -10.43
N SER A 181 -0.26 7.21 -11.67
CA SER A 181 0.86 7.58 -12.52
C SER A 181 1.57 8.86 -12.04
N MET A 182 0.84 9.83 -11.53
CA MET A 182 1.41 11.06 -10.98
C MET A 182 2.21 10.78 -9.69
N GLU A 183 1.68 9.97 -8.79
CA GLU A 183 2.33 9.65 -7.52
C GLU A 183 3.52 8.69 -7.67
N LEU A 184 3.36 7.62 -8.44
CA LEU A 184 4.39 6.57 -8.56
C LEU A 184 5.54 6.94 -9.47
N ASN A 185 5.30 7.76 -10.49
CA ASN A 185 6.36 8.26 -11.37
C ASN A 185 7.12 9.45 -10.78
N SER A 186 6.79 9.89 -9.56
CA SER A 186 7.56 10.94 -8.91
C SER A 186 8.98 10.42 -8.63
N TRP A 187 9.99 11.27 -8.92
CA TRP A 187 11.41 10.96 -8.66
C TRP A 187 11.67 10.54 -7.21
N ARG A 188 10.78 10.92 -6.29
CA ARG A 188 10.88 10.68 -4.86
C ARG A 188 10.60 9.21 -4.49
N ASN A 189 9.73 8.55 -5.22
CA ASN A 189 9.30 7.17 -4.91
C ASN A 189 10.10 6.12 -5.69
N GLY A 190 10.72 6.48 -6.81
CA GLY A 190 11.59 5.58 -7.59
C GLY A 190 10.91 4.30 -8.10
N THR A 191 9.57 4.24 -8.02
CA THR A 191 8.77 3.10 -8.44
C THR A 191 8.03 3.45 -9.72
N THR A 192 7.96 2.51 -10.63
CA THR A 192 7.15 2.63 -11.86
C THR A 192 5.80 1.97 -11.66
N LEU A 193 4.78 2.53 -12.30
CA LEU A 193 3.45 1.94 -12.32
C LEU A 193 3.50 0.57 -13.03
N GLU A 194 3.21 -0.50 -12.29
CA GLU A 194 3.10 -1.84 -12.84
C GLU A 194 1.63 -2.16 -13.13
N TRP A 195 1.31 -2.45 -14.39
CA TRP A 195 -0.05 -2.79 -14.83
C TRP A 195 -0.67 -3.94 -14.05
N GLY A 196 0.14 -4.96 -13.70
CA GLY A 196 -0.34 -6.09 -12.91
C GLY A 196 -0.85 -5.70 -11.53
N ARG A 197 -0.17 -4.79 -10.86
CA ARG A 197 -0.58 -4.28 -9.54
C ARG A 197 -1.83 -3.42 -9.64
N LEU A 198 -1.89 -2.53 -10.63
CA LEU A 198 -3.05 -1.68 -10.85
C LEU A 198 -4.31 -2.51 -11.10
N LEU A 199 -4.23 -3.49 -12.01
CA LEU A 199 -5.35 -4.37 -12.32
C LEU A 199 -5.78 -5.20 -11.11
N LEU A 200 -4.84 -5.69 -10.32
CA LEU A 200 -5.14 -6.45 -9.10
C LEU A 200 -5.86 -5.58 -8.07
N CYS A 201 -5.39 -4.36 -7.84
CA CYS A 201 -6.04 -3.41 -6.92
C CYS A 201 -7.44 -3.05 -7.41
N ALA A 202 -7.61 -2.78 -8.70
CA ALA A 202 -8.92 -2.50 -9.29
C ALA A 202 -9.87 -3.70 -9.15
N ALA A 203 -9.41 -4.91 -9.40
CA ALA A 203 -10.22 -6.13 -9.23
C ALA A 203 -10.66 -6.34 -7.77
N VAL A 204 -9.73 -6.16 -6.81
CA VAL A 204 -10.05 -6.27 -5.38
C VAL A 204 -11.09 -5.22 -4.97
N SER A 205 -10.93 -3.97 -5.42
CA SER A 205 -11.88 -2.88 -5.14
C SER A 205 -13.26 -3.18 -5.72
N LEU A 206 -13.34 -3.66 -6.95
CA LEU A 206 -14.60 -4.05 -7.59
C LEU A 206 -15.32 -5.17 -6.84
N VAL A 207 -14.58 -6.19 -6.41
CA VAL A 207 -15.14 -7.30 -5.63
C VAL A 207 -15.68 -6.79 -4.29
N LEU A 208 -14.92 -5.94 -3.59
CA LEU A 208 -15.37 -5.37 -2.30
C LEU A 208 -16.62 -4.52 -2.46
N ILE A 209 -16.65 -3.61 -3.44
CA ILE A 209 -17.84 -2.76 -3.69
C ILE A 209 -19.02 -3.61 -4.15
N GLY A 210 -18.80 -4.59 -5.01
CA GLY A 210 -19.83 -5.53 -5.45
C GLY A 210 -20.44 -6.33 -4.30
N LEU A 211 -19.62 -6.79 -3.36
CA LEU A 211 -20.10 -7.44 -2.12
C LEU A 211 -20.91 -6.47 -1.25
N MET A 212 -20.43 -5.23 -1.10
CA MET A 212 -21.14 -4.19 -0.35
C MET A 212 -22.51 -3.89 -0.96
N ILE A 213 -22.61 -3.78 -2.30
CA ILE A 213 -23.87 -3.60 -3.03
C ILE A 213 -24.78 -4.80 -2.79
N THR A 214 -24.27 -6.01 -2.93
CA THR A 214 -25.05 -7.23 -2.75
C THR A 214 -25.62 -7.35 -1.35
N ILE A 215 -24.83 -7.05 -0.33
CA ILE A 215 -25.28 -7.03 1.08
C ILE A 215 -26.26 -5.87 1.31
N GLY A 216 -25.92 -4.68 0.81
CA GLY A 216 -26.71 -3.46 0.97
C GLY A 216 -28.10 -3.54 0.35
N ILE A 217 -28.24 -4.19 -0.80
CA ILE A 217 -29.52 -4.47 -1.44
C ILE A 217 -30.20 -5.70 -0.80
N GLY A 218 -29.42 -6.72 -0.49
CA GLY A 218 -29.93 -7.99 -0.02
C GLY A 218 -30.71 -7.93 1.28
N ILE A 219 -30.26 -7.10 2.23
CA ILE A 219 -30.93 -6.94 3.53
C ILE A 219 -32.33 -6.30 3.37
N PRO A 220 -32.50 -5.11 2.73
CA PRO A 220 -33.80 -4.49 2.57
C PRO A 220 -34.71 -5.28 1.60
N ALA A 221 -34.16 -5.85 0.53
CA ALA A 221 -34.92 -6.63 -0.42
C ALA A 221 -35.56 -7.86 0.22
N ARG A 222 -34.80 -8.62 1.01
CA ARG A 222 -35.37 -9.80 1.75
C ARG A 222 -36.48 -9.37 2.72
N LYS A 223 -36.38 -8.20 3.32
CA LYS A 223 -37.40 -7.70 4.23
C LYS A 223 -38.66 -7.30 3.48
N ALA A 224 -38.52 -6.63 2.34
CA ALA A 224 -39.65 -6.21 1.49
C ALA A 224 -40.37 -7.43 0.85
N MET A 225 -39.64 -8.48 0.48
CA MET A 225 -40.23 -9.70 -0.09
C MET A 225 -41.03 -10.52 0.92
N LYS A 226 -40.84 -10.37 2.24
CA LYS A 226 -41.62 -11.09 3.27
C LYS A 226 -43.01 -10.51 3.49
N VAL A 227 -43.32 -9.33 2.96
CA VAL A 227 -44.61 -8.71 3.09
C VAL A 227 -45.63 -9.37 2.17
N GLN A 228 -46.83 -9.66 2.68
CA GLN A 228 -47.90 -10.25 1.88
C GLN A 228 -48.40 -9.27 0.82
N PRO A 229 -48.69 -9.68 -0.43
CA PRO A 229 -49.17 -8.79 -1.49
C PRO A 229 -50.45 -8.03 -1.11
N ALA A 230 -51.34 -8.68 -0.35
CA ALA A 230 -52.59 -8.07 0.09
C ALA A 230 -52.38 -6.88 1.05
N GLU A 231 -51.38 -6.94 1.93
CA GLU A 231 -51.04 -5.91 2.90
C GLU A 231 -50.35 -4.70 2.23
N ALA A 232 -49.53 -4.96 1.21
CA ALA A 232 -48.83 -3.91 0.49
C ALA A 232 -49.70 -3.10 -0.49
N LEU A 233 -50.84 -3.64 -0.91
CA LEU A 233 -51.83 -2.95 -1.77
C LEU A 233 -52.95 -2.24 -0.98
N HIS A 234 -53.00 -2.45 0.31
CA HIS A 234 -54.04 -1.82 1.17
C HIS A 234 -53.53 -0.54 1.89
N ASP A 235 -52.21 -0.29 1.84
CA ASP A 235 -51.56 0.88 2.47
C ASP A 235 -51.52 2.13 1.52
N GLU A 236 -52.22 2.10 0.36
CA GLU A 236 -52.55 3.27 -0.47
C GLU A 236 -53.97 3.74 -0.14
#